data_a12a28b1ff12c2a7d7236b9657a4c8ca
#
_entry.id   a12a28b1ff12c2a7d7236b9657a4c8ca
#
_cell.length_a   1.000
_cell.length_b   1.000
_cell.length_c   1.000
_cell.angle_alpha   90.00
_cell.angle_beta   90.00
_cell.angle_gamma   90.00
#
_symmetry.space_group_name_H-M   'P 1'
#
loop_
_entity.id
_entity.type
_entity.pdbx_description
1 polymer ?
#
loop_
_entity_poly.entity_id
_entity_poly.type
_entity_poly.pdbx_seq_one_letter_code
_entity_poly.pdbx_strand_id
1 'polypeptide(L)'
;KGYTGFLIDTHKASNRHLLPLSSSDYSRVNFQLENGISLFKQRLTADVTLGYSLSTRADLKLADNTSILAERVLLKDLPYYDANLLHGSLQVMYQFPLTIKKSRAMWFVKAFGDFTSANTAGHPNLYNIGFSVGLFN
;
A
#
# COMPACT_ATOMS: atom_id res chain seq x y z
N LYS A 1 16.36 -12.14 16.18
CA LYS A 1 16.92 -11.83 14.85
C LYS A 1 16.22 -10.63 14.30
N GLY A 2 16.94 -9.75 13.61
CA GLY A 2 16.37 -8.59 12.91
C GLY A 2 16.86 -8.57 11.47
N TYR A 3 16.15 -7.85 10.62
CA TYR A 3 16.56 -7.56 9.26
C TYR A 3 16.25 -6.09 8.92
N THR A 4 16.98 -5.59 7.97
CA THR A 4 16.73 -4.28 7.34
C THR A 4 16.83 -4.48 5.85
N GLY A 5 15.82 -4.03 5.11
CA GLY A 5 15.74 -4.08 3.65
C GLY A 5 15.52 -2.70 3.07
N PHE A 6 16.05 -2.48 1.89
CA PHE A 6 15.79 -1.28 1.10
C PHE A 6 15.38 -1.69 -0.31
N LEU A 7 14.28 -1.15 -0.79
CA LEU A 7 13.74 -1.43 -2.11
C LEU A 7 13.58 -0.13 -2.90
N ILE A 8 14.00 -0.16 -4.15
CA ILE A 8 13.64 0.87 -5.14
C ILE A 8 12.96 0.14 -6.28
N ASP A 9 11.76 0.54 -6.61
CA ASP A 9 11.05 0.04 -7.78
C ASP A 9 10.46 1.18 -8.63
N THR A 10 10.03 0.84 -9.82
CA THR A 10 9.33 1.77 -10.72
C THR A 10 8.01 1.15 -11.14
N HIS A 11 6.95 1.91 -10.96
CA HIS A 11 5.62 1.51 -11.40
C HIS A 11 5.18 2.39 -12.57
N LYS A 12 4.74 1.76 -13.65
CA LYS A 12 4.17 2.43 -14.81
C LYS A 12 2.84 1.78 -15.15
N ALA A 13 1.84 2.59 -15.39
CA ALA A 13 0.57 2.11 -15.90
C ALA A 13 0.06 3.03 -16.99
N SER A 14 -0.55 2.43 -18.00
CA SER A 14 -1.18 3.12 -19.11
C SER A 14 -2.54 2.47 -19.34
N ASN A 15 -3.57 3.27 -19.20
CA ASN A 15 -4.94 2.84 -19.45
C ASN A 15 -5.52 3.64 -20.62
N ARG A 16 -6.18 2.95 -21.52
CA ARG A 16 -6.87 3.57 -22.65
C ARG A 16 -8.35 3.21 -22.59
N HIS A 17 -9.19 4.14 -23.03
CA HIS A 17 -10.64 3.94 -23.15
C HIS A 17 -11.40 3.76 -21.83
N LEU A 18 -10.89 4.31 -20.74
CA LEU A 18 -11.68 4.44 -19.51
C LEU A 18 -12.54 5.71 -19.61
N LEU A 19 -13.80 5.58 -19.94
CA LEU A 19 -14.73 6.72 -19.91
C LEU A 19 -14.87 7.25 -18.47
N PRO A 20 -14.81 8.58 -18.28
CA PRO A 20 -14.72 9.67 -19.24
C PRO A 20 -13.29 10.00 -19.71
N LEU A 21 -12.27 9.22 -19.35
CA LEU A 21 -10.90 9.39 -19.78
C LEU A 21 -10.67 8.74 -21.15
N SER A 22 -10.02 9.42 -22.07
CA SER A 22 -9.54 8.83 -23.32
C SER A 22 -8.23 8.07 -23.10
N SER A 23 -7.39 8.54 -22.20
CA SER A 23 -6.18 7.82 -21.76
C SER A 23 -5.69 8.33 -20.41
N SER A 24 -5.01 7.49 -19.67
CA SER A 24 -4.27 7.87 -18.48
C SER A 24 -2.92 7.19 -18.48
N ASP A 25 -1.85 7.97 -18.41
CA ASP A 25 -0.49 7.49 -18.30
C ASP A 25 0.12 8.03 -17.01
N TYR A 26 0.66 7.14 -16.19
CA TYR A 26 1.41 7.56 -15.02
C TYR A 26 2.65 6.72 -14.80
N SER A 27 3.63 7.31 -14.16
CA SER A 27 4.80 6.60 -13.66
C SER A 27 5.19 7.11 -12.28
N ARG A 28 5.69 6.21 -11.46
CA ARG A 28 6.16 6.48 -10.11
C ARG A 28 7.48 5.78 -9.85
N VAL A 29 8.29 6.40 -9.03
CA VAL A 29 9.46 5.78 -8.42
C VAL A 29 9.17 5.63 -6.94
N ASN A 30 9.27 4.41 -6.42
CA ASN A 30 9.04 4.09 -5.03
C ASN A 30 10.36 3.79 -4.33
N PHE A 31 10.51 4.39 -3.16
CA PHE A 31 11.60 4.11 -2.23
C PHE A 31 10.99 3.51 -0.97
N GLN A 32 11.49 2.39 -0.52
CA GLN A 32 10.95 1.69 0.63
C GLN A 32 12.05 1.20 1.54
N LEU A 33 11.90 1.46 2.83
CA LEU A 33 12.74 0.94 3.90
C LEU A 33 11.90 -0.01 4.74
N GLU A 34 12.39 -1.21 4.93
CA GLU A 34 11.78 -2.23 5.75
C GLU A 34 12.68 -2.59 6.93
N ASN A 35 12.10 -2.69 8.10
CA ASN A 35 12.77 -3.20 9.29
C ASN A 35 11.88 -4.23 9.98
N GLY A 36 12.46 -5.35 10.34
CA GLY A 36 11.75 -6.40 11.04
C GLY A 36 12.57 -6.98 12.16
N ILE A 37 11.88 -7.36 13.23
CA ILE A 37 12.44 -8.09 14.36
C ILE A 37 11.65 -9.37 14.60
N SER A 38 12.37 -10.40 15.04
CA SER A 38 11.79 -11.67 15.41
C SER A 38 12.30 -12.09 16.79
N LEU A 39 11.36 -12.29 17.70
CA LEU A 39 11.59 -12.60 19.11
C LEU A 39 11.01 -13.98 19.47
N PHE A 40 11.35 -14.50 20.65
CA PHE A 40 10.82 -15.75 21.20
C PHE A 40 10.90 -16.94 20.22
N LYS A 41 12.07 -17.17 19.63
CA LYS A 41 12.29 -18.23 18.62
C LYS A 41 11.35 -18.08 17.41
N GLN A 42 11.18 -16.86 16.94
CA GLN A 42 10.35 -16.48 15.78
C GLN A 42 8.83 -16.58 16.02
N ARG A 43 8.39 -16.70 17.27
CA ARG A 43 6.95 -16.70 17.57
C ARG A 43 6.33 -15.32 17.50
N LEU A 44 7.09 -14.29 17.83
CA LEU A 44 6.66 -12.91 17.70
C LEU A 44 7.49 -12.22 16.62
N THR A 45 6.84 -11.70 15.59
CA THR A 45 7.48 -10.87 14.58
C THR A 45 6.82 -9.49 14.56
N ALA A 46 7.63 -8.48 14.38
CA ALA A 46 7.14 -7.13 14.17
C ALA A 46 7.90 -6.54 12.99
N ASP A 47 7.17 -6.04 12.01
CA ASP A 47 7.68 -5.49 10.78
C ASP A 47 7.16 -4.07 10.60
N VAL A 48 8.06 -3.15 10.27
CA VAL A 48 7.77 -1.75 9.98
C VAL A 48 8.26 -1.44 8.59
N THR A 49 7.42 -0.82 7.79
CA THR A 49 7.77 -0.33 6.47
C THR A 49 7.51 1.16 6.40
N LEU A 50 8.46 1.90 5.85
CA LEU A 50 8.31 3.31 5.50
C LEU A 50 8.68 3.48 4.04
N GLY A 51 7.86 4.19 3.29
CA GLY A 51 8.10 4.39 1.88
C GLY A 51 7.67 5.76 1.39
N TYR A 52 8.31 6.18 0.31
CA TYR A 52 7.99 7.41 -0.38
C TYR A 52 7.89 7.14 -1.88
N SER A 53 6.77 7.58 -2.47
CA SER A 53 6.49 7.44 -3.89
C SER A 53 6.54 8.80 -4.56
N LEU A 54 7.43 8.95 -5.53
CA LEU A 54 7.53 10.13 -6.38
C LEU A 54 6.70 9.91 -7.65
N SER A 55 5.76 10.80 -7.92
CA SER A 55 5.11 10.88 -9.22
C SER A 55 6.07 11.53 -10.21
N THR A 56 6.46 10.79 -11.24
CA THR A 56 7.39 11.27 -12.28
C THR A 56 6.67 11.67 -13.56
N ARG A 57 5.47 11.15 -13.76
CA ARG A 57 4.61 11.50 -14.89
C ARG A 57 3.15 11.24 -14.52
N ALA A 58 2.30 12.19 -14.86
CA ALA A 58 0.85 12.07 -14.69
C ALA A 58 0.17 12.79 -15.85
N ASP A 59 -0.16 12.05 -16.90
CA ASP A 59 -0.87 12.54 -18.08
C ASP A 59 -2.28 11.96 -18.09
N LEU A 60 -3.29 12.84 -17.99
CA LEU A 60 -4.69 12.53 -18.14
C LEU A 60 -5.23 13.21 -19.38
N LYS A 61 -5.84 12.45 -20.26
CA LYS A 61 -6.58 12.98 -21.42
C LYS A 61 -8.04 12.63 -21.28
N LEU A 62 -8.87 13.65 -21.32
CA LEU A 62 -10.31 13.52 -21.28
C LEU A 62 -10.86 13.22 -22.68
N ALA A 63 -11.99 12.53 -22.74
CA ALA A 63 -12.70 12.34 -23.98
C ALA A 63 -13.25 13.69 -24.48
N ASP A 64 -13.26 13.89 -25.82
CA ASP A 64 -13.60 15.18 -26.46
C ASP A 64 -14.97 15.75 -26.06
N ASN A 65 -15.89 14.90 -25.61
CA ASN A 65 -17.24 15.30 -25.18
C ASN A 65 -17.39 15.50 -23.68
N THR A 66 -16.29 15.52 -22.94
CA THR A 66 -16.34 15.70 -21.48
C THR A 66 -16.59 17.15 -21.13
N SER A 67 -17.64 17.45 -20.36
CA SER A 67 -17.91 18.79 -19.91
C SER A 67 -16.88 19.28 -18.89
N ILE A 68 -16.63 20.59 -18.85
CA ILE A 68 -15.72 21.22 -17.87
C ILE A 68 -16.10 20.86 -16.42
N LEU A 69 -17.39 20.67 -16.15
CA LEU A 69 -17.87 20.27 -14.82
C LEU A 69 -17.48 18.83 -14.51
N ALA A 70 -17.64 17.93 -15.47
CA ALA A 70 -17.24 16.53 -15.34
C ALA A 70 -15.72 16.40 -15.19
N GLU A 71 -14.95 17.23 -15.91
CA GLU A 71 -13.50 17.31 -15.77
C GLU A 71 -13.06 17.66 -14.34
N ARG A 72 -13.67 18.71 -13.76
CA ARG A 72 -13.36 19.12 -12.39
C ARG A 72 -13.71 18.06 -11.35
N VAL A 73 -14.85 17.40 -11.52
CA VAL A 73 -15.27 16.32 -10.63
C VAL A 73 -14.31 15.14 -10.76
N LEU A 74 -13.99 14.74 -11.97
CA LEU A 74 -13.10 13.61 -12.24
C LEU A 74 -11.69 13.83 -11.66
N LEU A 75 -11.09 14.98 -11.87
CA LEU A 75 -9.76 15.31 -11.33
C LEU A 75 -9.77 15.37 -9.81
N LYS A 76 -10.90 15.72 -9.21
CA LYS A 76 -11.08 15.71 -7.76
C LYS A 76 -11.23 14.29 -7.20
N ASP A 77 -11.86 13.41 -7.96
CA ASP A 77 -12.14 12.02 -7.55
C ASP A 77 -11.02 11.05 -7.89
N LEU A 78 -9.95 11.50 -8.58
CA LEU A 78 -8.73 10.73 -8.80
C LEU A 78 -7.68 11.07 -7.73
N PRO A 79 -7.84 10.57 -6.51
CA PRO A 79 -6.92 10.88 -5.43
C PRO A 79 -5.53 10.30 -5.76
N TYR A 80 -4.50 11.06 -5.47
CA TYR A 80 -3.10 10.61 -5.52
C TYR A 80 -2.50 10.35 -6.90
N TYR A 81 -3.22 10.67 -7.99
CA TYR A 81 -2.72 10.37 -9.34
C TYR A 81 -1.38 11.05 -9.63
N ASP A 82 -1.26 12.34 -9.31
CA ASP A 82 -0.08 13.18 -9.51
C ASP A 82 0.67 13.52 -8.21
N ALA A 83 0.11 13.14 -7.06
CA ALA A 83 0.70 13.45 -5.77
C ALA A 83 1.88 12.54 -5.45
N ASN A 84 2.87 13.10 -4.76
CA ASN A 84 3.86 12.31 -4.06
C ASN A 84 3.25 11.74 -2.79
N LEU A 85 3.56 10.48 -2.48
CA LEU A 85 2.96 9.78 -1.37
C LEU A 85 4.00 9.39 -0.34
N LEU A 86 3.70 9.67 0.93
CA LEU A 86 4.33 9.05 2.07
C LEU A 86 3.43 7.90 2.53
N HIS A 87 3.98 6.72 2.64
CA HIS A 87 3.25 5.56 3.15
C HIS A 87 4.07 4.83 4.20
N GLY A 88 3.37 4.16 5.09
CA GLY A 88 4.00 3.33 6.08
C GLY A 88 3.07 2.24 6.55
N SER A 89 3.67 1.16 7.03
CA SER A 89 2.93 0.05 7.63
C SER A 89 3.62 -0.45 8.88
N LEU A 90 2.82 -0.95 9.79
CA LEU A 90 3.25 -1.70 10.97
C LEU A 90 2.47 -3.01 10.99
N GLN A 91 3.19 -4.11 11.13
CA GLN A 91 2.60 -5.42 11.28
C GLN A 91 3.21 -6.11 12.49
N VAL A 92 2.37 -6.68 13.33
CA VAL A 92 2.79 -7.53 14.45
C VAL A 92 2.07 -8.86 14.35
N MET A 93 2.82 -9.95 14.38
CA MET A 93 2.27 -11.28 14.30
C MET A 93 2.81 -12.15 15.43
N TYR A 94 1.90 -12.84 16.11
CA TYR A 94 2.24 -13.84 17.11
C TYR A 94 1.80 -15.22 16.66
N GLN A 95 2.74 -16.18 16.73
CA GLN A 95 2.52 -17.58 16.36
C GLN A 95 2.57 -18.47 17.58
N PHE A 96 1.62 -19.39 17.68
CA PHE A 96 1.58 -20.36 18.76
C PHE A 96 1.25 -21.77 18.24
N PRO A 97 1.93 -22.79 18.78
CA PRO A 97 1.65 -24.15 18.38
C PRO A 97 0.31 -24.62 18.99
N LEU A 98 -0.48 -25.27 18.17
CA LEU A 98 -1.67 -25.96 18.62
C LEU A 98 -1.59 -27.43 18.22
N THR A 99 -1.81 -28.34 19.16
CA THR A 99 -1.89 -29.77 18.87
C THR A 99 -3.34 -30.21 18.92
N ILE A 100 -3.87 -30.60 17.75
CA ILE A 100 -5.21 -31.14 17.64
C ILE A 100 -5.08 -32.62 17.27
N LYS A 101 -5.48 -33.46 18.19
CA LYS A 101 -5.44 -34.95 18.07
C LYS A 101 -4.07 -35.45 17.57
N LYS A 102 -3.30 -35.60 17.07
CA LYS A 102 -1.98 -36.00 16.60
C LYS A 102 -1.38 -35.09 15.52
N SER A 103 -2.14 -34.09 15.05
CA SER A 103 -1.66 -33.13 14.08
C SER A 103 -1.11 -31.89 14.77
N ARG A 104 0.08 -31.45 14.38
CA ARG A 104 0.69 -30.21 14.83
C ARG A 104 0.37 -29.13 13.81
N ALA A 105 -0.29 -28.08 14.26
CA ALA A 105 -0.57 -26.91 13.45
C ALA A 105 -0.01 -25.67 14.16
N MET A 106 0.35 -24.66 13.39
CA MET A 106 0.76 -23.36 13.90
C MET A 106 -0.36 -22.36 13.65
N TRP A 107 -0.90 -21.80 14.69
CA TRP A 107 -1.84 -20.70 14.61
C TRP A 107 -1.11 -19.37 14.65
N PHE A 108 -1.67 -18.36 14.04
CA PHE A 108 -1.18 -17.01 14.18
C PHE A 108 -2.32 -16.02 14.41
N VAL A 109 -1.99 -14.98 15.13
CA VAL A 109 -2.79 -13.75 15.23
C VAL A 109 -1.92 -12.62 14.73
N LYS A 110 -2.42 -11.84 13.80
CA LYS A 110 -1.74 -10.70 13.21
C LYS A 110 -2.57 -9.44 13.35
N ALA A 111 -1.96 -8.38 13.84
CA ALA A 111 -2.48 -7.02 13.78
C ALA A 111 -1.64 -6.22 12.78
N PHE A 112 -2.27 -5.35 12.03
CA PHE A 112 -1.57 -4.50 11.07
C PHE A 112 -2.24 -3.12 10.98
N GLY A 113 -1.45 -2.14 10.63
CA GLY A 113 -1.91 -0.80 10.34
C GLY A 113 -1.09 -0.20 9.21
N ASP A 114 -1.76 0.49 8.30
CA ASP A 114 -1.15 1.19 7.18
C ASP A 114 -1.60 2.64 7.19
N PHE A 115 -0.74 3.52 6.71
CA PHE A 115 -1.12 4.88 6.39
C PHE A 115 -0.56 5.30 5.03
N THR A 116 -1.29 6.17 4.37
CA THR A 116 -0.84 6.87 3.16
C THR A 116 -1.23 8.33 3.26
N SER A 117 -0.27 9.20 3.06
CA SER A 117 -0.45 10.65 3.06
C SER A 117 0.09 11.23 1.77
N ALA A 118 -0.68 12.13 1.16
CA ALA A 118 -0.23 12.88 0.00
C ALA A 118 0.36 14.24 0.42
N ASN A 119 1.37 14.69 -0.30
CA ASN A 119 1.96 16.01 -0.04
C ASN A 119 1.16 17.18 -0.64
N THR A 120 0.04 16.89 -1.31
CA THR A 120 -0.79 17.88 -1.99
C THR A 120 -1.99 18.24 -1.13
N ALA A 121 -2.23 19.53 -0.96
CA ALA A 121 -3.38 20.03 -0.20
C ALA A 121 -4.71 19.56 -0.84
N GLY A 122 -5.64 19.12 0.02
CA GLY A 122 -6.96 18.65 -0.39
C GLY A 122 -7.08 17.13 -0.58
N HIS A 123 -5.99 16.39 -0.47
CA HIS A 123 -6.06 14.92 -0.43
C HIS A 123 -6.16 14.42 1.01
N PRO A 124 -7.13 13.55 1.34
CA PRO A 124 -7.25 13.00 2.68
C PRO A 124 -6.12 12.00 2.95
N ASN A 125 -5.69 11.93 4.20
CA ASN A 125 -4.85 10.83 4.63
C ASN A 125 -5.69 9.55 4.73
N LEU A 126 -5.12 8.45 4.25
CA LEU A 126 -5.75 7.14 4.34
C LEU A 126 -5.12 6.34 5.46
N TYR A 127 -5.96 5.70 6.25
CA TYR A 127 -5.56 4.80 7.34
C TYR A 127 -6.33 3.49 7.20
N ASN A 128 -5.62 2.40 7.37
CA ASN A 128 -6.20 1.08 7.42
C ASN A 128 -5.66 0.35 8.65
N ILE A 129 -6.55 -0.22 9.45
CA ILE A 129 -6.19 -1.03 10.62
C ILE A 129 -6.99 -2.32 10.56
N GLY A 130 -6.32 -3.42 10.79
CA GLY A 130 -6.97 -4.71 10.75
C GLY A 130 -6.28 -5.76 11.60
N PHE A 131 -6.94 -6.90 11.71
CA PHE A 131 -6.37 -8.09 12.30
C PHE A 131 -6.75 -9.31 11.49
N SER A 132 -5.94 -10.34 11.58
CA SER A 132 -6.23 -11.63 10.97
C SER A 132 -5.82 -12.78 11.90
N VAL A 133 -6.53 -13.88 11.80
CA VAL A 133 -6.22 -15.13 12.47
C VAL A 133 -6.15 -16.22 11.41
N GLY A 134 -5.17 -17.08 11.50
CA GLY A 134 -5.01 -18.13 10.52
C GLY A 134 -4.25 -19.34 11.05
N LEU A 135 -4.09 -20.32 10.18
CA LEU A 135 -3.45 -21.59 10.44
C LEU A 135 -2.39 -21.86 9.37
N PHE A 136 -1.23 -22.30 9.81
CA PHE A 136 -0.21 -22.90 8.95
C PHE A 136 -0.19 -24.41 9.18
N ASN A 137 -0.24 -25.17 8.12
CA ASN A 137 -0.03 -26.61 8.12
C ASN A 137 1.42 -26.97 7.83
#